data_089fed92c9980ac58db3acd73f58ee21
#
_entry.id   089fed92c9980ac58db3acd73f58ee21
#
_cell.length_a   1.000
_cell.length_b   1.000
_cell.length_c   1.000
_cell.angle_alpha   90.00
_cell.angle_beta   90.00
_cell.angle_gamma   90.00
#
_symmetry.space_group_name_H-M   'P 1'
#
loop_
_entity.id
_entity.type
_entity.pdbx_description
1 polymer ?
#
loop_
_entity_poly.entity_id
_entity_poly.type
_entity_poly.pdbx_seq_one_letter_code
_entity_poly.pdbx_strand_id
1 'polypeptide(L)'
;MSENRQLAKNLSWSLIATTLSYIVSFILTPYITKTLGMDAYGFISLSTTCTSYIDIITVALSAFATRYIAIEYYNGRLEKARSYFNSVFVAYMVLLAIMSIPVIVAVVKIDSLLYIPDELLADVKILFLLVYVNYCINIFGSLFNSLIFIKNKVDISSRNKGISTILYAFLIIGAMLSVGLKLYSIAIAHMGSTLLYLIANIYSSRRLLPEITINIKYYSRSRIFDVLSSGIWNSLNNIGAILNNGLDLVVTNRMLNNEIMGQVSVGKQLSNIFNAISQMLCQAFQPKQLEYYSKGDTDNLIDSLVKSIKTSGLIGCTIYGSYVLVGKQFLQLWIGDNYEYIYFLGLIALGGDIMQISNRPLFYVFTLTNKLKINCWITLLTGLLNFSFMFVLLIITEWGGYVVVGSTVVAYVLTIWCISLQAKRYLKLRRNPFNYFIIKNYIVTLILIGVGLLFSKCIIVKGWISLILFAVLSGIVTFSICIIIILNKNERNILFTRILTKLRKMKGTTND
;
A
#
# COMPACT_ATOMS: atom_id res chain seq x y z
N MET A 1 -29.28 -0.60 -14.20
CA MET A 1 -28.77 -1.19 -12.93
C MET A 1 -28.84 -0.09 -11.88
N SER A 2 -29.36 -0.33 -10.68
CA SER A 2 -29.37 0.73 -9.65
C SER A 2 -27.93 1.12 -9.30
N GLU A 3 -27.69 2.39 -9.05
CA GLU A 3 -26.37 2.96 -8.73
C GLU A 3 -25.68 2.21 -7.58
N ASN A 4 -26.44 1.87 -6.55
CA ASN A 4 -25.97 1.07 -5.41
C ASN A 4 -25.49 -0.33 -5.80
N ARG A 5 -26.14 -0.97 -6.77
CA ARG A 5 -25.71 -2.30 -7.27
C ARG A 5 -24.40 -2.21 -8.05
N GLN A 6 -24.19 -1.15 -8.84
CA GLN A 6 -22.93 -0.92 -9.54
C GLN A 6 -21.80 -0.62 -8.55
N LEU A 7 -22.05 0.20 -7.53
CA LEU A 7 -21.06 0.50 -6.49
C LEU A 7 -20.64 -0.79 -5.73
N ALA A 8 -21.62 -1.61 -5.34
CA ALA A 8 -21.33 -2.89 -4.68
C ALA A 8 -20.48 -3.81 -5.58
N LYS A 9 -20.79 -3.85 -6.88
CA LYS A 9 -20.02 -4.64 -7.86
C LYS A 9 -18.59 -4.14 -8.02
N ASN A 10 -18.39 -2.81 -8.11
CA ASN A 10 -17.08 -2.19 -8.18
C ASN A 10 -16.23 -2.54 -6.96
N LEU A 11 -16.80 -2.42 -5.76
CA LEU A 11 -16.14 -2.74 -4.50
C LEU A 11 -15.78 -4.23 -4.41
N SER A 12 -16.73 -5.11 -4.72
CA SER A 12 -16.51 -6.56 -4.64
C SER A 12 -15.39 -7.03 -5.57
N TRP A 13 -15.38 -6.60 -6.84
CA TRP A 13 -14.32 -6.96 -7.77
C TRP A 13 -12.96 -6.34 -7.41
N SER A 14 -12.95 -5.12 -6.89
CA SER A 14 -11.72 -4.49 -6.40
C SER A 14 -11.11 -5.26 -5.22
N LEU A 15 -11.96 -5.68 -4.27
CA LEU A 15 -11.55 -6.51 -3.14
C LEU A 15 -10.99 -7.86 -3.61
N ILE A 16 -11.73 -8.56 -4.50
CA ILE A 16 -11.30 -9.86 -5.04
C ILE A 16 -9.94 -9.74 -5.74
N ALA A 17 -9.78 -8.75 -6.63
CA ALA A 17 -8.53 -8.58 -7.38
C ALA A 17 -7.35 -8.25 -6.45
N THR A 18 -7.56 -7.39 -5.45
CA THR A 18 -6.53 -7.03 -4.49
C THR A 18 -6.15 -8.21 -3.60
N THR A 19 -7.14 -8.93 -3.06
CA THR A 19 -6.90 -10.13 -2.25
C THR A 19 -6.17 -11.21 -3.04
N LEU A 20 -6.57 -11.43 -4.29
CA LEU A 20 -5.89 -12.39 -5.18
C LEU A 20 -4.42 -12.01 -5.41
N SER A 21 -4.13 -10.71 -5.63
CA SER A 21 -2.75 -10.24 -5.79
C SER A 21 -1.90 -10.53 -4.54
N TYR A 22 -2.45 -10.31 -3.35
CA TYR A 22 -1.74 -10.63 -2.11
C TYR A 22 -1.57 -12.13 -1.87
N ILE A 23 -2.58 -12.96 -2.21
CA ILE A 23 -2.48 -14.43 -2.12
C ILE A 23 -1.38 -14.94 -3.05
N VAL A 24 -1.34 -14.49 -4.30
CA VAL A 24 -0.30 -14.88 -5.25
C VAL A 24 1.08 -14.46 -4.76
N SER A 25 1.23 -13.20 -4.32
CA SER A 25 2.50 -12.74 -3.75
C SER A 25 2.92 -13.53 -2.51
N PHE A 26 1.97 -13.84 -1.62
CA PHE A 26 2.20 -14.62 -0.41
C PHE A 26 2.70 -16.05 -0.71
N ILE A 27 2.12 -16.71 -1.71
CA ILE A 27 2.51 -18.05 -2.13
C ILE A 27 3.88 -18.04 -2.84
N LEU A 28 4.12 -17.05 -3.69
CA LEU A 28 5.35 -16.98 -4.48
C LEU A 28 6.57 -16.58 -3.67
N THR A 29 6.43 -15.74 -2.65
CA THR A 29 7.57 -15.24 -1.86
C THR A 29 8.45 -16.34 -1.28
N PRO A 30 7.95 -17.32 -0.51
CA PRO A 30 8.79 -18.36 0.06
C PRO A 30 9.42 -19.24 -1.02
N TYR A 31 8.75 -19.42 -2.13
CA TYR A 31 9.31 -20.18 -3.24
C TYR A 31 10.47 -19.43 -3.90
N ILE A 32 10.31 -18.15 -4.16
CA ILE A 32 11.35 -17.29 -4.74
C ILE A 32 12.57 -17.22 -3.80
N THR A 33 12.34 -17.00 -2.51
CA THR A 33 13.42 -16.91 -1.52
C THR A 33 14.19 -18.21 -1.33
N LYS A 34 13.50 -19.37 -1.42
CA LYS A 34 14.15 -20.69 -1.34
C LYS A 34 14.91 -21.06 -2.61
N THR A 35 14.42 -20.66 -3.78
CA THR A 35 15.02 -21.06 -5.07
C THR A 35 16.14 -20.11 -5.50
N LEU A 36 15.95 -18.80 -5.35
CA LEU A 36 16.91 -17.78 -5.80
C LEU A 36 17.77 -17.21 -4.68
N GLY A 37 17.39 -17.47 -3.43
CA GLY A 37 18.05 -16.88 -2.27
C GLY A 37 17.42 -15.55 -1.83
N MET A 38 17.76 -15.13 -0.61
CA MET A 38 17.27 -13.91 0.02
C MET A 38 17.81 -12.65 -0.69
N ASP A 39 19.06 -12.68 -1.13
CA ASP A 39 19.73 -11.61 -1.89
C ASP A 39 18.96 -11.26 -3.16
N ALA A 40 18.64 -12.29 -3.96
CA ALA A 40 17.90 -12.14 -5.20
C ALA A 40 16.50 -11.56 -4.96
N TYR A 41 15.79 -12.00 -3.92
CA TYR A 41 14.50 -11.44 -3.51
C TYR A 41 14.64 -9.95 -3.13
N GLY A 42 15.71 -9.58 -2.46
CA GLY A 42 16.04 -8.19 -2.14
C GLY A 42 16.12 -7.32 -3.40
N PHE A 43 16.81 -7.78 -4.46
CA PHE A 43 16.91 -7.05 -5.74
C PHE A 43 15.58 -6.94 -6.47
N ILE A 44 14.72 -7.98 -6.42
CA ILE A 44 13.36 -7.89 -6.98
C ILE A 44 12.57 -6.77 -6.28
N SER A 45 12.59 -6.73 -4.95
CA SER A 45 11.90 -5.71 -4.17
C SER A 45 12.50 -4.33 -4.37
N LEU A 46 13.82 -4.22 -4.45
CA LEU A 46 14.52 -2.97 -4.70
C LEU A 46 14.18 -2.41 -6.09
N SER A 47 14.20 -3.24 -7.13
CA SER A 47 13.87 -2.81 -8.49
C SER A 47 12.44 -2.26 -8.61
N THR A 48 11.47 -2.90 -7.95
CA THR A 48 10.09 -2.39 -7.89
C THR A 48 9.97 -1.11 -7.07
N THR A 49 10.72 -0.99 -5.98
CA THR A 49 10.78 0.24 -5.17
C THR A 49 11.36 1.40 -5.96
N CYS A 50 12.39 1.17 -6.79
CA CYS A 50 12.98 2.21 -7.65
C CYS A 50 11.98 2.80 -8.67
N THR A 51 10.93 2.06 -9.06
CA THR A 51 9.88 2.64 -9.92
C THR A 51 9.11 3.76 -9.22
N SER A 52 9.02 3.74 -7.89
CA SER A 52 8.39 4.81 -7.12
C SER A 52 9.13 6.15 -7.22
N TYR A 53 10.41 6.14 -7.55
CA TYR A 53 11.18 7.38 -7.79
C TYR A 53 10.75 8.06 -9.10
N ILE A 54 10.39 7.27 -10.09
CA ILE A 54 9.84 7.77 -11.36
C ILE A 54 8.41 8.28 -11.14
N ASP A 55 7.66 7.68 -10.21
CA ASP A 55 6.31 8.12 -9.85
C ASP A 55 6.24 9.55 -9.31
N ILE A 56 7.33 10.11 -8.80
CA ILE A 56 7.37 11.52 -8.38
C ILE A 56 6.83 12.44 -9.47
N ILE A 57 7.19 12.17 -10.70
CA ILE A 57 6.83 13.02 -11.85
C ILE A 57 5.50 12.57 -12.46
N THR A 58 5.29 11.26 -12.59
CA THR A 58 4.10 10.72 -13.26
C THR A 58 2.83 10.84 -12.41
N VAL A 59 2.94 10.84 -11.08
CA VAL A 59 1.81 11.05 -10.16
C VAL A 59 1.12 12.40 -10.38
N ALA A 60 1.86 13.46 -10.68
CA ALA A 60 1.26 14.75 -11.00
C ALA A 60 0.31 14.69 -12.20
N LEU A 61 0.73 13.96 -13.24
CA LEU A 61 -0.08 13.78 -14.44
C LEU A 61 -1.27 12.84 -14.21
N SER A 62 -1.03 11.67 -13.59
CA SER A 62 -2.05 10.63 -13.44
C SER A 62 -3.20 11.04 -12.51
N ALA A 63 -2.90 11.70 -11.39
CA ALA A 63 -3.90 12.08 -10.38
C ALA A 63 -4.93 13.06 -10.93
N PHE A 64 -4.52 14.01 -11.78
CA PHE A 64 -5.41 15.05 -12.31
C PHE A 64 -5.93 14.76 -13.71
N ALA A 65 -5.25 13.90 -14.50
CA ALA A 65 -5.72 13.49 -15.82
C ALA A 65 -7.16 12.97 -15.77
N THR A 66 -7.41 11.98 -14.93
CA THR A 66 -8.76 11.38 -14.74
C THR A 66 -9.79 12.44 -14.39
N ARG A 67 -9.46 13.37 -13.48
CA ARG A 67 -10.37 14.43 -13.03
C ARG A 67 -10.73 15.40 -14.17
N TYR A 68 -9.74 15.92 -14.90
CA TYR A 68 -10.00 16.88 -15.97
C TYR A 68 -10.75 16.24 -17.13
N ILE A 69 -10.40 15.02 -17.54
CA ILE A 69 -11.12 14.27 -18.57
C ILE A 69 -12.58 14.06 -18.14
N ALA A 70 -12.82 13.66 -16.89
CA ALA A 70 -14.16 13.43 -16.35
C ALA A 70 -15.01 14.71 -16.35
N ILE A 71 -14.47 15.82 -15.84
CA ILE A 71 -15.17 17.10 -15.78
C ILE A 71 -15.61 17.55 -17.18
N GLU A 72 -14.70 17.53 -18.15
CA GLU A 72 -15.03 17.98 -19.51
C GLU A 72 -16.00 17.01 -20.21
N TYR A 73 -15.88 15.72 -19.96
CA TYR A 73 -16.79 14.70 -20.48
C TYR A 73 -18.21 14.89 -19.94
N TYR A 74 -18.38 15.01 -18.62
CA TYR A 74 -19.72 15.19 -18.02
C TYR A 74 -20.36 16.55 -18.32
N ASN A 75 -19.55 17.56 -18.62
CA ASN A 75 -20.04 18.86 -19.09
C ASN A 75 -20.43 18.86 -20.59
N GLY A 76 -20.37 17.70 -21.29
CA GLY A 76 -20.67 17.58 -22.71
C GLY A 76 -19.60 18.16 -23.65
N ARG A 77 -18.46 18.59 -23.12
CA ARG A 77 -17.36 19.20 -23.89
C ARG A 77 -16.37 18.13 -24.38
N LEU A 78 -16.85 17.25 -25.26
CA LEU A 78 -16.11 16.06 -25.71
C LEU A 78 -14.76 16.38 -26.34
N GLU A 79 -14.65 17.45 -27.12
CA GLU A 79 -13.37 17.86 -27.75
C GLU A 79 -12.32 18.22 -26.69
N LYS A 80 -12.73 18.90 -25.61
CA LYS A 80 -11.82 19.21 -24.51
C LYS A 80 -11.41 17.95 -23.75
N ALA A 81 -12.32 17.01 -23.52
CA ALA A 81 -12.01 15.73 -22.91
C ALA A 81 -11.00 14.93 -23.77
N ARG A 82 -11.19 14.89 -25.10
CA ARG A 82 -10.22 14.32 -26.05
C ARG A 82 -8.87 15.03 -25.98
N SER A 83 -8.88 16.36 -25.88
CA SER A 83 -7.66 17.16 -25.78
C SER A 83 -6.88 16.83 -24.49
N TYR A 84 -7.53 16.75 -23.34
CA TYR A 84 -6.86 16.33 -22.09
C TYR A 84 -6.28 14.91 -22.20
N PHE A 85 -7.06 13.94 -22.68
CA PHE A 85 -6.62 12.56 -22.83
C PHE A 85 -5.37 12.46 -23.72
N ASN A 86 -5.42 13.06 -24.92
CA ASN A 86 -4.32 13.00 -25.88
C ASN A 86 -3.09 13.81 -25.43
N SER A 87 -3.31 14.93 -24.72
CA SER A 87 -2.21 15.73 -24.18
C SER A 87 -1.46 14.96 -23.08
N VAL A 88 -2.19 14.27 -22.20
CA VAL A 88 -1.57 13.42 -21.16
C VAL A 88 -0.89 12.21 -21.79
N PHE A 89 -1.48 11.59 -22.83
CA PHE A 89 -0.85 10.49 -23.55
C PHE A 89 0.51 10.90 -24.14
N VAL A 90 0.55 12.05 -24.85
CA VAL A 90 1.81 12.59 -25.38
C VAL A 90 2.78 12.98 -24.26
N ALA A 91 2.28 13.58 -23.17
CA ALA A 91 3.13 13.90 -22.03
C ALA A 91 3.78 12.66 -21.42
N TYR A 92 3.07 11.52 -21.32
CA TYR A 92 3.66 10.26 -20.88
C TYR A 92 4.72 9.75 -21.85
N MET A 93 4.46 9.80 -23.17
CA MET A 93 5.46 9.38 -24.16
C MET A 93 6.76 10.19 -24.02
N VAL A 94 6.65 11.51 -23.97
CA VAL A 94 7.81 12.40 -23.84
C VAL A 94 8.52 12.20 -22.52
N LEU A 95 7.78 12.13 -21.41
CA LEU A 95 8.34 11.98 -20.07
C LEU A 95 9.08 10.66 -19.92
N LEU A 96 8.47 9.55 -20.36
CA LEU A 96 9.10 8.23 -20.28
C LEU A 96 10.33 8.14 -21.20
N ALA A 97 10.29 8.77 -22.39
CA ALA A 97 11.46 8.85 -23.25
C ALA A 97 12.62 9.63 -22.60
N ILE A 98 12.33 10.76 -21.95
CA ILE A 98 13.33 11.54 -21.19
C ILE A 98 13.85 10.73 -20.01
N MET A 99 12.97 10.06 -19.25
CA MET A 99 13.35 9.25 -18.09
C MET A 99 14.12 7.98 -18.49
N SER A 100 13.97 7.47 -19.70
CA SER A 100 14.74 6.33 -20.19
C SER A 100 16.25 6.61 -20.17
N ILE A 101 16.68 7.84 -20.43
CA ILE A 101 18.11 8.19 -20.45
C ILE A 101 18.75 7.98 -19.06
N PRO A 102 18.29 8.65 -17.98
CA PRO A 102 18.89 8.44 -16.66
C PRO A 102 18.70 7.01 -16.14
N VAL A 103 17.59 6.33 -16.45
CA VAL A 103 17.37 4.95 -16.06
C VAL A 103 18.37 4.02 -16.75
N ILE A 104 18.60 4.14 -18.06
CA ILE A 104 19.59 3.33 -18.77
C ILE A 104 21.00 3.59 -18.22
N VAL A 105 21.36 4.85 -17.97
CA VAL A 105 22.66 5.19 -17.35
C VAL A 105 22.78 4.58 -15.97
N ALA A 106 21.74 4.64 -15.15
CA ALA A 106 21.73 4.01 -13.83
C ALA A 106 21.86 2.48 -13.90
N VAL A 107 21.18 1.83 -14.86
CA VAL A 107 21.29 0.36 -15.06
C VAL A 107 22.66 -0.03 -15.58
N VAL A 108 23.27 0.72 -16.49
CA VAL A 108 24.63 0.45 -16.98
C VAL A 108 25.65 0.54 -15.86
N LYS A 109 25.52 1.58 -15.01
CA LYS A 109 26.43 1.85 -13.88
C LYS A 109 25.90 1.33 -12.54
N ILE A 110 25.03 0.32 -12.54
CA ILE A 110 24.33 -0.14 -11.32
C ILE A 110 25.33 -0.72 -10.29
N ASP A 111 26.42 -1.29 -10.74
CA ASP A 111 27.54 -1.80 -9.95
C ASP A 111 28.24 -0.69 -9.12
N SER A 112 28.25 0.54 -9.61
CA SER A 112 28.74 1.69 -8.83
C SER A 112 27.71 2.24 -7.85
N LEU A 113 26.41 2.04 -8.13
CA LEU A 113 25.32 2.54 -7.32
C LEU A 113 24.91 1.58 -6.21
N LEU A 114 24.98 0.28 -6.45
CA LEU A 114 24.56 -0.79 -5.55
C LEU A 114 25.69 -1.80 -5.34
N TYR A 115 25.70 -2.44 -4.19
CA TYR A 115 26.58 -3.58 -3.96
C TYR A 115 25.91 -4.85 -4.52
N ILE A 116 26.42 -5.39 -5.62
CA ILE A 116 25.86 -6.54 -6.31
C ILE A 116 26.97 -7.60 -6.45
N PRO A 117 26.73 -8.86 -6.03
CA PRO A 117 27.64 -9.95 -6.32
C PRO A 117 27.86 -10.14 -7.83
N ASP A 118 29.08 -10.43 -8.26
CA ASP A 118 29.42 -10.57 -9.69
C ASP A 118 28.54 -11.59 -10.41
N GLU A 119 28.18 -12.68 -9.72
CA GLU A 119 27.33 -13.75 -10.25
C GLU A 119 25.91 -13.26 -10.58
N LEU A 120 25.39 -12.25 -9.86
CA LEU A 120 24.04 -11.70 -10.04
C LEU A 120 24.01 -10.43 -10.90
N LEU A 121 25.18 -9.85 -11.23
CA LEU A 121 25.24 -8.54 -11.85
C LEU A 121 24.49 -8.47 -13.19
N ALA A 122 24.66 -9.45 -14.05
CA ALA A 122 23.98 -9.50 -15.34
C ALA A 122 22.47 -9.64 -15.18
N ASP A 123 22.03 -10.53 -14.30
CA ASP A 123 20.62 -10.80 -14.04
C ASP A 123 19.92 -9.59 -13.40
N VAL A 124 20.61 -8.87 -12.51
CA VAL A 124 20.10 -7.64 -11.87
C VAL A 124 19.98 -6.52 -12.89
N LYS A 125 20.95 -6.33 -13.80
CA LYS A 125 20.85 -5.34 -14.89
C LYS A 125 19.63 -5.59 -15.77
N ILE A 126 19.42 -6.84 -16.17
CA ILE A 126 18.24 -7.23 -16.97
C ILE A 126 16.95 -7.03 -16.18
N LEU A 127 16.92 -7.43 -14.90
CA LEU A 127 15.77 -7.23 -14.02
C LEU A 127 15.33 -5.76 -13.96
N PHE A 128 16.26 -4.84 -13.65
CA PHE A 128 15.96 -3.42 -13.53
C PHE A 128 15.46 -2.82 -14.85
N LEU A 129 16.05 -3.21 -15.98
CA LEU A 129 15.60 -2.78 -17.30
C LEU A 129 14.17 -3.27 -17.59
N LEU A 130 13.89 -4.55 -17.36
CA LEU A 130 12.55 -5.14 -17.59
C LEU A 130 11.50 -4.55 -16.65
N VAL A 131 11.85 -4.28 -15.39
CA VAL A 131 10.96 -3.61 -14.44
C VAL A 131 10.64 -2.18 -14.89
N TYR A 132 11.62 -1.45 -15.46
CA TYR A 132 11.36 -0.14 -16.05
C TYR A 132 10.43 -0.22 -17.28
N VAL A 133 10.64 -1.18 -18.18
CA VAL A 133 9.75 -1.40 -19.34
C VAL A 133 8.34 -1.75 -18.86
N ASN A 134 8.22 -2.62 -17.86
CA ASN A 134 6.94 -2.96 -17.24
C ASN A 134 6.25 -1.73 -16.63
N TYR A 135 7.00 -0.85 -15.98
CA TYR A 135 6.51 0.41 -15.47
C TYR A 135 5.95 1.31 -16.59
N CYS A 136 6.67 1.43 -17.73
CA CYS A 136 6.20 2.18 -18.90
C CYS A 136 4.85 1.63 -19.42
N ILE A 137 4.71 0.30 -19.51
CA ILE A 137 3.45 -0.35 -19.91
C ILE A 137 2.32 -0.02 -18.93
N ASN A 138 2.60 -0.06 -17.63
CA ASN A 138 1.61 0.19 -16.58
C ASN A 138 1.09 1.63 -16.59
N ILE A 139 1.94 2.62 -16.84
CA ILE A 139 1.54 4.04 -16.95
C ILE A 139 0.51 4.24 -18.05
N PHE A 140 0.72 3.64 -19.23
CA PHE A 140 -0.30 3.68 -20.29
C PHE A 140 -1.58 2.96 -19.89
N GLY A 141 -1.47 1.81 -19.21
CA GLY A 141 -2.61 1.10 -18.65
C GLY A 141 -3.46 1.96 -17.70
N SER A 142 -2.81 2.80 -16.89
CA SER A 142 -3.49 3.70 -15.95
C SER A 142 -4.32 4.78 -16.67
N LEU A 143 -3.84 5.27 -17.82
CA LEU A 143 -4.57 6.27 -18.62
C LEU A 143 -5.86 5.69 -19.21
N PHE A 144 -5.82 4.45 -19.75
CA PHE A 144 -7.03 3.77 -20.23
C PHE A 144 -7.97 3.38 -19.09
N ASN A 145 -7.42 3.03 -17.92
CA ASN A 145 -8.22 2.80 -16.74
C ASN A 145 -9.01 4.04 -16.29
N SER A 146 -8.48 5.25 -16.51
CA SER A 146 -9.19 6.50 -16.25
C SER A 146 -10.50 6.60 -17.03
N LEU A 147 -10.54 6.13 -18.29
CA LEU A 147 -11.75 6.11 -19.11
C LEU A 147 -12.80 5.13 -18.58
N ILE A 148 -12.36 3.97 -18.11
CA ILE A 148 -13.22 2.97 -17.45
C ILE A 148 -13.81 3.55 -16.15
N PHE A 149 -12.99 4.28 -15.38
CA PHE A 149 -13.40 4.94 -14.14
C PHE A 149 -14.47 6.01 -14.40
N ILE A 150 -14.33 6.84 -15.43
CA ILE A 150 -15.32 7.87 -15.84
C ILE A 150 -16.70 7.26 -16.06
N LYS A 151 -16.79 6.06 -16.62
CA LYS A 151 -18.06 5.33 -16.81
C LYS A 151 -18.53 4.57 -15.56
N ASN A 152 -17.88 4.77 -14.40
CA ASN A 152 -18.19 4.06 -13.14
C ASN A 152 -18.17 2.52 -13.29
N LYS A 153 -17.27 1.99 -14.15
CA LYS A 153 -17.12 0.56 -14.44
C LYS A 153 -15.82 -0.02 -13.89
N VAL A 154 -15.45 0.39 -12.67
CA VAL A 154 -14.23 -0.07 -11.97
C VAL A 154 -14.20 -1.60 -11.82
N ASP A 155 -15.37 -2.26 -11.76
CA ASP A 155 -15.49 -3.71 -11.76
C ASP A 155 -14.81 -4.37 -12.96
N ILE A 156 -14.86 -3.74 -14.15
CA ILE A 156 -14.22 -4.26 -15.37
C ILE A 156 -12.69 -4.20 -15.23
N SER A 157 -12.14 -3.04 -14.84
CA SER A 157 -10.70 -2.89 -14.65
C SER A 157 -10.17 -3.81 -13.54
N SER A 158 -10.90 -3.93 -12.44
CA SER A 158 -10.54 -4.84 -11.34
C SER A 158 -10.55 -6.31 -11.77
N ARG A 159 -11.54 -6.72 -12.55
CA ARG A 159 -11.58 -8.07 -13.15
C ARG A 159 -10.39 -8.30 -14.07
N ASN A 160 -10.08 -7.35 -14.95
CA ASN A 160 -8.92 -7.43 -15.84
C ASN A 160 -7.62 -7.59 -15.04
N LYS A 161 -7.49 -6.86 -13.91
CA LYS A 161 -6.35 -6.99 -13.00
C LYS A 161 -6.29 -8.38 -12.35
N GLY A 162 -7.42 -8.92 -11.91
CA GLY A 162 -7.48 -10.27 -11.35
C GLY A 162 -7.03 -11.34 -12.34
N ILE A 163 -7.51 -11.26 -13.59
CA ILE A 163 -7.10 -12.18 -14.68
C ILE A 163 -5.59 -12.03 -14.96
N SER A 164 -5.07 -10.81 -15.01
CA SER A 164 -3.65 -10.53 -15.18
C SER A 164 -2.80 -11.13 -14.03
N THR A 165 -3.29 -11.05 -12.79
CA THR A 165 -2.62 -11.65 -11.63
C THR A 165 -2.57 -13.19 -11.72
N ILE A 166 -3.63 -13.81 -12.19
CA ILE A 166 -3.67 -15.27 -12.44
C ILE A 166 -2.65 -15.65 -13.53
N LEU A 167 -2.62 -14.89 -14.63
CA LEU A 167 -1.61 -15.11 -15.69
C LEU A 167 -0.19 -14.98 -15.14
N TYR A 168 0.08 -13.97 -14.30
CA TYR A 168 1.38 -13.80 -13.65
C TYR A 168 1.81 -15.06 -12.88
N ALA A 169 0.89 -15.62 -12.07
CA ALA A 169 1.16 -16.85 -11.34
C ALA A 169 1.45 -18.04 -12.28
N PHE A 170 0.66 -18.20 -13.34
CA PHE A 170 0.90 -19.25 -14.33
C PHE A 170 2.23 -19.10 -15.07
N LEU A 171 2.60 -17.87 -15.45
CA LEU A 171 3.88 -17.62 -16.14
C LEU A 171 5.08 -17.92 -15.24
N ILE A 172 5.00 -17.59 -13.95
CA ILE A 172 6.06 -17.94 -13.00
C ILE A 172 6.15 -19.46 -12.83
N ILE A 173 5.03 -20.15 -12.61
CA ILE A 173 5.01 -21.61 -12.50
C ILE A 173 5.55 -22.25 -13.78
N GLY A 174 5.16 -21.75 -14.94
CA GLY A 174 5.68 -22.21 -16.24
C GLY A 174 7.18 -22.02 -16.38
N ALA A 175 7.73 -20.88 -15.96
CA ALA A 175 9.17 -20.62 -15.96
C ALA A 175 9.92 -21.56 -15.01
N MET A 176 9.35 -21.85 -13.85
CA MET A 176 9.89 -22.80 -12.88
C MET A 176 10.03 -24.20 -13.45
N LEU A 177 9.02 -24.68 -14.18
CA LEU A 177 8.95 -26.04 -14.68
C LEU A 177 9.81 -26.25 -15.96
N SER A 178 10.05 -25.18 -16.75
CA SER A 178 10.67 -25.32 -18.07
C SER A 178 12.17 -25.00 -18.09
N VAL A 179 12.59 -23.86 -17.50
CA VAL A 179 13.96 -23.31 -17.67
C VAL A 179 14.70 -23.19 -16.33
N GLY A 180 13.99 -23.40 -15.21
CA GLY A 180 14.45 -23.00 -13.89
C GLY A 180 14.17 -21.50 -13.65
N LEU A 181 13.93 -21.15 -12.38
CA LEU A 181 13.62 -19.77 -12.01
C LEU A 181 14.91 -18.95 -12.04
N LYS A 182 14.93 -17.91 -12.86
CA LYS A 182 15.97 -16.87 -12.87
C LYS A 182 15.38 -15.54 -12.43
N LEU A 183 16.24 -14.64 -11.98
CA LEU A 183 15.84 -13.34 -11.44
C LEU A 183 15.01 -12.52 -12.44
N TYR A 184 15.43 -12.47 -13.68
CA TYR A 184 14.74 -11.77 -14.76
C TYR A 184 13.46 -12.49 -15.24
N SER A 185 13.30 -13.80 -15.00
CA SER A 185 12.09 -14.53 -15.39
C SER A 185 10.85 -13.99 -14.67
N ILE A 186 11.03 -13.51 -13.42
CA ILE A 186 9.97 -12.87 -12.63
C ILE A 186 9.52 -11.56 -13.29
N ALA A 187 10.47 -10.74 -13.76
CA ALA A 187 10.15 -9.50 -14.45
C ALA A 187 9.45 -9.75 -15.80
N ILE A 188 9.87 -10.77 -16.57
CA ILE A 188 9.21 -11.17 -17.83
C ILE A 188 7.78 -11.62 -17.55
N ALA A 189 7.54 -12.46 -16.55
CA ALA A 189 6.20 -12.90 -16.17
C ALA A 189 5.30 -11.72 -15.77
N HIS A 190 5.86 -10.79 -14.99
CA HIS A 190 5.14 -9.57 -14.58
C HIS A 190 4.84 -8.67 -15.79
N MET A 191 5.78 -8.49 -16.70
CA MET A 191 5.61 -7.71 -17.93
C MET A 191 4.53 -8.34 -18.83
N GLY A 192 4.53 -9.66 -19.04
CA GLY A 192 3.49 -10.37 -19.79
C GLY A 192 2.09 -10.18 -19.20
N SER A 193 1.98 -10.26 -17.87
CA SER A 193 0.71 -10.02 -17.17
C SER A 193 0.24 -8.56 -17.28
N THR A 194 1.16 -7.60 -17.20
CA THR A 194 0.84 -6.17 -17.33
C THR A 194 0.43 -5.82 -18.76
N LEU A 195 1.04 -6.44 -19.78
CA LEU A 195 0.61 -6.31 -21.18
C LEU A 195 -0.82 -6.81 -21.38
N LEU A 196 -1.18 -7.96 -20.82
CA LEU A 196 -2.56 -8.45 -20.85
C LEU A 196 -3.52 -7.43 -20.20
N TYR A 197 -3.14 -6.89 -19.03
CA TYR A 197 -3.94 -5.88 -18.35
C TYR A 197 -4.12 -4.62 -19.20
N LEU A 198 -3.07 -4.13 -19.84
CA LEU A 198 -3.10 -2.98 -20.75
C LEU A 198 -4.05 -3.25 -21.92
N ILE A 199 -3.87 -4.37 -22.63
CA ILE A 199 -4.69 -4.74 -23.80
C ILE A 199 -6.16 -4.86 -23.40
N ALA A 200 -6.46 -5.53 -22.29
CA ALA A 200 -7.82 -5.68 -21.80
C ALA A 200 -8.46 -4.33 -21.42
N ASN A 201 -7.69 -3.40 -20.83
CA ASN A 201 -8.17 -2.05 -20.51
C ASN A 201 -8.35 -1.18 -21.77
N ILE A 202 -7.48 -1.28 -22.77
CA ILE A 202 -7.65 -0.60 -24.06
C ILE A 202 -8.96 -1.09 -24.72
N TYR A 203 -9.16 -2.41 -24.80
CA TYR A 203 -10.37 -2.98 -25.39
C TYR A 203 -11.64 -2.51 -24.64
N SER A 204 -11.61 -2.59 -23.32
CA SER A 204 -12.73 -2.20 -22.46
C SER A 204 -13.04 -0.69 -22.56
N SER A 205 -12.02 0.15 -22.56
CA SER A 205 -12.17 1.61 -22.66
C SER A 205 -12.72 2.04 -24.01
N ARG A 206 -12.25 1.44 -25.11
CA ARG A 206 -12.78 1.70 -26.46
C ARG A 206 -14.25 1.30 -26.61
N ARG A 207 -14.68 0.23 -25.93
CA ARG A 207 -16.08 -0.20 -25.93
C ARG A 207 -16.97 0.72 -25.09
N LEU A 208 -16.45 1.28 -24.00
CA LEU A 208 -17.20 2.13 -23.07
C LEU A 208 -17.23 3.60 -23.50
N LEU A 209 -16.18 4.08 -24.13
CA LEU A 209 -15.96 5.48 -24.57
C LEU A 209 -15.31 5.49 -25.97
N PRO A 210 -16.03 5.04 -27.00
CA PRO A 210 -15.51 5.01 -28.38
C PRO A 210 -15.14 6.39 -28.91
N GLU A 211 -15.73 7.45 -28.31
CA GLU A 211 -15.49 8.83 -28.74
C GLU A 211 -14.09 9.34 -28.35
N ILE A 212 -13.45 8.77 -27.31
CA ILE A 212 -12.11 9.19 -26.85
C ILE A 212 -11.09 8.20 -27.41
N THR A 213 -10.42 8.59 -28.48
CA THR A 213 -9.40 7.82 -29.17
C THR A 213 -8.05 8.53 -29.14
N ILE A 214 -6.96 7.77 -29.33
CA ILE A 214 -5.63 8.34 -29.49
C ILE A 214 -5.58 9.06 -30.84
N ASN A 215 -5.39 10.38 -30.79
CA ASN A 215 -5.19 11.21 -31.98
C ASN A 215 -4.39 12.47 -31.60
N ILE A 216 -3.16 12.54 -32.07
CA ILE A 216 -2.21 13.61 -31.74
C ILE A 216 -2.72 15.00 -32.16
N LYS A 217 -3.68 15.10 -33.08
CA LYS A 217 -4.29 16.37 -33.46
C LYS A 217 -4.98 17.11 -32.32
N TYR A 218 -5.43 16.38 -31.30
CA TYR A 218 -6.05 16.95 -30.08
C TYR A 218 -5.04 17.38 -29.02
N TYR A 219 -3.73 17.24 -29.28
CA TYR A 219 -2.68 17.67 -28.35
C TYR A 219 -2.76 19.17 -28.07
N SER A 220 -2.60 19.57 -26.82
CA SER A 220 -2.53 20.96 -26.39
C SER A 220 -1.58 21.10 -25.21
N ARG A 221 -0.54 21.94 -25.40
CA ARG A 221 0.44 22.22 -24.34
C ARG A 221 -0.19 22.85 -23.10
N SER A 222 -1.20 23.71 -23.26
CA SER A 222 -1.92 24.34 -22.15
C SER A 222 -2.56 23.30 -21.24
N ARG A 223 -3.13 22.21 -21.79
CA ARG A 223 -3.76 21.14 -21.00
C ARG A 223 -2.77 20.38 -20.12
N ILE A 224 -1.53 20.23 -20.59
CA ILE A 224 -0.47 19.62 -19.78
C ILE A 224 -0.14 20.50 -18.57
N PHE A 225 -0.02 21.82 -18.79
CA PHE A 225 0.24 22.76 -17.68
C PHE A 225 -0.90 22.80 -16.66
N ASP A 226 -2.17 22.73 -17.10
CA ASP A 226 -3.33 22.65 -16.20
C ASP A 226 -3.21 21.43 -15.27
N VAL A 227 -2.86 20.27 -15.83
CA VAL A 227 -2.72 19.01 -15.09
C VAL A 227 -1.52 19.04 -14.16
N LEU A 228 -0.34 19.46 -14.64
CA LEU A 228 0.89 19.52 -13.85
C LEU A 228 0.80 20.50 -12.69
N SER A 229 0.28 21.72 -12.92
CA SER A 229 0.16 22.75 -11.88
C SER A 229 -0.74 22.31 -10.74
N SER A 230 -1.78 21.53 -11.06
CA SER A 230 -2.66 20.94 -10.06
C SER A 230 -2.02 19.76 -9.34
N GLY A 231 -1.14 19.02 -10.01
CA GLY A 231 -0.52 17.77 -9.50
C GLY A 231 0.74 17.97 -8.65
N ILE A 232 1.35 19.15 -8.64
CA ILE A 232 2.67 19.39 -8.01
C ILE A 232 2.71 19.02 -6.52
N TRP A 233 1.62 19.27 -5.78
CA TRP A 233 1.55 18.92 -4.36
C TRP A 233 1.53 17.41 -4.12
N ASN A 234 0.97 16.65 -5.06
CA ASN A 234 1.01 15.18 -5.00
C ASN A 234 2.43 14.67 -5.24
N SER A 235 3.16 15.26 -6.20
CA SER A 235 4.57 14.93 -6.44
C SER A 235 5.44 15.23 -5.22
N LEU A 236 5.29 16.40 -4.62
CA LEU A 236 6.02 16.77 -3.41
C LEU A 236 5.68 15.85 -2.22
N ASN A 237 4.42 15.47 -2.07
CA ASN A 237 4.02 14.50 -1.05
C ASN A 237 4.64 13.10 -1.32
N ASN A 238 4.76 12.72 -2.60
CA ASN A 238 5.40 11.47 -2.98
C ASN A 238 6.90 11.45 -2.67
N ILE A 239 7.61 12.58 -2.85
CA ILE A 239 9.00 12.73 -2.40
C ILE A 239 9.10 12.45 -0.88
N GLY A 240 8.23 13.04 -0.08
CA GLY A 240 8.20 12.79 1.36
C GLY A 240 7.91 11.33 1.70
N ALA A 241 7.02 10.67 0.96
CA ALA A 241 6.73 9.25 1.13
C ALA A 241 7.93 8.35 0.78
N ILE A 242 8.69 8.71 -0.26
CA ILE A 242 9.92 8.00 -0.65
C ILE A 242 11.00 8.16 0.42
N LEU A 243 11.19 9.35 0.96
CA LEU A 243 12.12 9.60 2.06
C LEU A 243 11.74 8.81 3.33
N ASN A 244 10.45 8.53 3.53
CA ASN A 244 9.98 7.75 4.67
C ASN A 244 10.11 6.23 4.47
N ASN A 245 9.95 5.70 3.24
CA ASN A 245 9.84 4.25 3.04
C ASN A 245 10.51 3.75 1.76
N GLY A 246 10.94 4.62 0.88
CA GLY A 246 11.43 4.24 -0.45
C GLY A 246 12.95 4.05 -0.51
N LEU A 247 13.72 4.66 0.40
CA LEU A 247 15.18 4.60 0.39
C LEU A 247 15.73 3.46 1.25
N ASP A 248 14.91 2.81 2.05
CA ASP A 248 15.32 1.79 3.02
C ASP A 248 16.15 0.66 2.37
N LEU A 249 15.70 0.13 1.23
CA LEU A 249 16.39 -0.98 0.56
C LEU A 249 17.70 -0.54 -0.08
N VAL A 250 17.76 0.67 -0.63
CA VAL A 250 19.02 1.23 -1.18
C VAL A 250 20.03 1.42 -0.06
N VAL A 251 19.62 2.00 1.05
CA VAL A 251 20.49 2.23 2.22
C VAL A 251 20.95 0.89 2.81
N THR A 252 20.03 -0.09 2.93
CA THR A 252 20.37 -1.41 3.44
C THR A 252 21.39 -2.12 2.54
N ASN A 253 21.22 -2.05 1.22
CA ASN A 253 22.16 -2.63 0.28
C ASN A 253 23.57 -2.01 0.40
N ARG A 254 23.65 -0.67 0.52
CA ARG A 254 24.91 0.06 0.53
C ARG A 254 25.65 0.05 1.87
N MET A 255 24.93 0.08 2.97
CA MET A 255 25.50 0.21 4.31
C MET A 255 25.55 -1.09 5.10
N LEU A 256 24.77 -2.10 4.69
CA LEU A 256 24.74 -3.40 5.34
C LEU A 256 25.15 -4.48 4.34
N ASN A 257 24.20 -5.32 3.90
CA ASN A 257 24.45 -6.36 2.90
C ASN A 257 23.15 -6.76 2.16
N ASN A 258 23.30 -7.62 1.15
CA ASN A 258 22.18 -8.06 0.31
C ASN A 258 21.21 -8.98 1.05
N GLU A 259 21.72 -9.84 1.92
CA GLU A 259 20.87 -10.76 2.71
C GLU A 259 19.94 -9.97 3.63
N ILE A 260 20.47 -8.99 4.37
CA ILE A 260 19.64 -8.10 5.22
C ILE A 260 18.65 -7.31 4.37
N MET A 261 19.04 -6.86 3.17
CA MET A 261 18.10 -6.19 2.24
C MET A 261 16.94 -7.12 1.86
N GLY A 262 17.21 -8.38 1.58
CA GLY A 262 16.18 -9.40 1.33
C GLY A 262 15.27 -9.61 2.53
N GLN A 263 15.84 -9.74 3.73
CA GLN A 263 15.08 -9.92 4.98
C GLN A 263 14.19 -8.71 5.30
N VAL A 264 14.70 -7.49 5.13
CA VAL A 264 13.91 -6.25 5.24
C VAL A 264 12.79 -6.22 4.20
N SER A 265 13.05 -6.68 2.96
CA SER A 265 12.04 -6.76 1.90
C SER A 265 10.87 -7.68 2.27
N VAL A 266 11.16 -8.83 2.88
CA VAL A 266 10.10 -9.75 3.38
C VAL A 266 9.29 -9.09 4.50
N GLY A 267 9.95 -8.43 5.44
CA GLY A 267 9.28 -7.66 6.50
C GLY A 267 8.36 -6.56 5.93
N LYS A 268 8.83 -5.82 4.94
CA LYS A 268 8.03 -4.78 4.23
C LYS A 268 6.83 -5.37 3.48
N GLN A 269 6.91 -6.59 2.96
CA GLN A 269 5.76 -7.24 2.33
C GLN A 269 4.62 -7.46 3.33
N LEU A 270 4.92 -7.87 4.56
CA LEU A 270 3.91 -7.99 5.62
C LEU A 270 3.28 -6.63 5.93
N SER A 271 4.11 -5.59 6.07
CA SER A 271 3.65 -4.20 6.25
C SER A 271 2.75 -3.73 5.11
N ASN A 272 3.06 -4.04 3.85
CA ASN A 272 2.24 -3.65 2.70
C ASN A 272 0.83 -4.28 2.75
N ILE A 273 0.73 -5.57 3.12
CA ILE A 273 -0.57 -6.25 3.30
C ILE A 273 -1.37 -5.58 4.42
N PHE A 274 -0.73 -5.32 5.55
CA PHE A 274 -1.34 -4.66 6.69
C PHE A 274 -1.83 -3.24 6.35
N ASN A 275 -1.01 -2.48 5.64
CA ASN A 275 -1.33 -1.13 5.18
C ASN A 275 -2.51 -1.10 4.21
N ALA A 276 -2.66 -2.09 3.32
CA ALA A 276 -3.80 -2.21 2.42
C ALA A 276 -5.12 -2.45 3.17
N ILE A 277 -5.11 -3.35 4.16
CA ILE A 277 -6.27 -3.60 5.04
C ILE A 277 -6.67 -2.30 5.77
N SER A 278 -5.68 -1.61 6.33
CA SER A 278 -5.85 -0.33 7.01
C SER A 278 -6.51 0.73 6.13
N GLN A 279 -6.04 0.85 4.90
CA GLN A 279 -6.59 1.81 3.94
C GLN A 279 -8.04 1.51 3.58
N MET A 280 -8.40 0.24 3.39
CA MET A 280 -9.79 -0.18 3.15
C MET A 280 -10.71 0.20 4.30
N LEU A 281 -10.28 -0.03 5.53
CA LEU A 281 -11.05 0.32 6.73
C LEU A 281 -11.32 1.83 6.81
N CYS A 282 -10.29 2.65 6.56
CA CYS A 282 -10.44 4.10 6.59
C CYS A 282 -11.36 4.61 5.46
N GLN A 283 -11.23 4.07 4.25
CA GLN A 283 -12.05 4.48 3.10
C GLN A 283 -13.55 4.23 3.32
N ALA A 284 -13.93 3.22 4.10
CA ALA A 284 -15.34 2.93 4.41
C ALA A 284 -16.06 4.07 5.15
N PHE A 285 -15.33 4.90 5.92
CA PHE A 285 -15.89 6.01 6.66
C PHE A 285 -15.92 7.34 5.87
N GLN A 286 -15.10 7.48 4.83
CA GLN A 286 -14.90 8.75 4.11
C GLN A 286 -16.16 9.37 3.52
N PRO A 287 -17.10 8.62 2.88
CA PRO A 287 -18.32 9.22 2.33
C PRO A 287 -19.16 9.90 3.40
N LYS A 288 -19.29 9.25 4.56
CA LYS A 288 -20.08 9.78 5.68
C LYS A 288 -19.41 11.01 6.32
N GLN A 289 -18.08 10.98 6.43
CA GLN A 289 -17.29 12.11 6.93
C GLN A 289 -17.40 13.33 5.99
N LEU A 290 -17.41 13.11 4.67
CA LEU A 290 -17.63 14.15 3.69
C LEU A 290 -19.04 14.75 3.81
N GLU A 291 -20.06 13.92 4.00
CA GLU A 291 -21.45 14.36 4.20
C GLU A 291 -21.56 15.27 5.44
N TYR A 292 -21.02 14.84 6.59
CA TYR A 292 -21.04 15.63 7.81
C TYR A 292 -20.30 16.97 7.66
N TYR A 293 -19.13 16.93 7.03
CA TYR A 293 -18.34 18.13 6.76
C TYR A 293 -19.10 19.13 5.86
N SER A 294 -19.74 18.64 4.79
CA SER A 294 -20.49 19.48 3.86
C SER A 294 -21.73 20.13 4.49
N LYS A 295 -22.32 19.48 5.50
CA LYS A 295 -23.45 19.98 6.27
C LYS A 295 -23.04 20.91 7.44
N GLY A 296 -21.75 21.08 7.69
CA GLY A 296 -21.23 21.81 8.85
C GLY A 296 -21.46 21.10 10.20
N ASP A 297 -21.82 19.80 10.15
CA ASP A 297 -22.11 18.99 11.33
C ASP A 297 -20.80 18.48 11.95
N THR A 298 -20.16 19.37 12.70
CA THR A 298 -18.82 19.11 13.27
C THR A 298 -18.85 18.01 14.32
N ASP A 299 -19.91 17.89 15.10
CA ASP A 299 -20.00 16.90 16.19
C ASP A 299 -20.07 15.47 15.63
N ASN A 300 -20.96 15.23 14.67
CA ASN A 300 -21.04 13.93 14.00
C ASN A 300 -19.79 13.61 13.16
N LEU A 301 -19.13 14.63 12.60
CA LEU A 301 -17.84 14.45 11.93
C LEU A 301 -16.76 13.95 12.90
N ILE A 302 -16.62 14.59 14.08
CA ILE A 302 -15.67 14.19 15.11
C ILE A 302 -15.96 12.76 15.58
N ASP A 303 -17.21 12.46 15.86
CA ASP A 303 -17.66 11.13 16.27
C ASP A 303 -17.32 10.07 15.21
N SER A 304 -17.53 10.39 13.94
CA SER A 304 -17.18 9.48 12.83
C SER A 304 -15.66 9.28 12.71
N LEU A 305 -14.85 10.33 12.87
CA LEU A 305 -13.39 10.24 12.90
C LEU A 305 -12.90 9.39 14.08
N VAL A 306 -13.44 9.61 15.28
CA VAL A 306 -13.11 8.81 16.47
C VAL A 306 -13.51 7.34 16.29
N LYS A 307 -14.70 7.06 15.74
CA LYS A 307 -15.12 5.68 15.40
C LYS A 307 -14.17 5.02 14.41
N SER A 308 -13.74 5.76 13.39
CA SER A 308 -12.78 5.26 12.41
C SER A 308 -11.44 4.93 13.07
N ILE A 309 -10.90 5.79 13.95
CA ILE A 309 -9.66 5.56 14.72
C ILE A 309 -9.79 4.31 15.60
N LYS A 310 -10.91 4.17 16.33
CA LYS A 310 -11.17 3.00 17.18
C LYS A 310 -11.26 1.71 16.39
N THR A 311 -12.02 1.71 15.29
CA THR A 311 -12.22 0.52 14.45
C THR A 311 -10.93 0.09 13.80
N SER A 312 -10.17 1.03 13.22
CA SER A 312 -8.88 0.76 12.62
C SER A 312 -7.86 0.27 13.66
N GLY A 313 -7.82 0.91 14.83
CA GLY A 313 -6.98 0.49 15.95
C GLY A 313 -7.33 -0.91 16.45
N LEU A 314 -8.63 -1.20 16.65
CA LEU A 314 -9.10 -2.51 17.12
C LEU A 314 -8.66 -3.64 16.17
N ILE A 315 -8.90 -3.48 14.87
CA ILE A 315 -8.54 -4.49 13.87
C ILE A 315 -7.01 -4.58 13.72
N GLY A 316 -6.33 -3.45 13.65
CA GLY A 316 -4.89 -3.41 13.52
C GLY A 316 -4.17 -4.05 14.71
N CYS A 317 -4.53 -3.66 15.94
CA CYS A 317 -3.95 -4.26 17.15
C CYS A 317 -4.25 -5.76 17.25
N THR A 318 -5.42 -6.23 16.79
CA THR A 318 -5.75 -7.66 16.77
C THR A 318 -4.83 -8.43 15.83
N ILE A 319 -4.65 -7.95 14.61
CA ILE A 319 -3.74 -8.58 13.62
C ILE A 319 -2.31 -8.59 14.17
N TYR A 320 -1.87 -7.48 14.74
CA TYR A 320 -0.54 -7.39 15.32
C TYR A 320 -0.33 -8.32 16.51
N GLY A 321 -1.27 -8.36 17.44
CA GLY A 321 -1.18 -9.24 18.58
C GLY A 321 -1.14 -10.71 18.18
N SER A 322 -1.88 -11.09 17.13
CA SER A 322 -1.76 -12.42 16.54
C SER A 322 -0.38 -12.65 15.94
N TYR A 323 0.20 -11.66 15.24
CA TYR A 323 1.57 -11.76 14.73
C TYR A 323 2.60 -11.87 15.85
N VAL A 324 2.48 -11.12 16.94
CA VAL A 324 3.39 -11.23 18.10
C VAL A 324 3.37 -12.63 18.71
N LEU A 325 2.18 -13.26 18.77
CA LEU A 325 2.00 -14.59 19.37
C LEU A 325 2.47 -15.74 18.49
N VAL A 326 2.11 -15.72 17.20
CA VAL A 326 2.32 -16.86 16.29
C VAL A 326 3.21 -16.53 15.09
N GLY A 327 3.69 -15.29 14.97
CA GLY A 327 4.45 -14.82 13.83
C GLY A 327 5.79 -15.52 13.65
N LYS A 328 6.43 -15.92 14.75
CA LYS A 328 7.69 -16.69 14.72
C LYS A 328 7.48 -18.04 14.04
N GLN A 329 6.46 -18.79 14.48
CA GLN A 329 6.11 -20.11 13.94
C GLN A 329 5.57 -19.98 12.50
N PHE A 330 4.82 -18.91 12.23
CA PHE A 330 4.36 -18.58 10.88
C PHE A 330 5.55 -18.39 9.93
N LEU A 331 6.53 -17.56 10.26
CA LEU A 331 7.69 -17.31 9.42
C LEU A 331 8.58 -18.54 9.26
N GLN A 332 8.73 -19.35 10.28
CA GLN A 332 9.43 -20.62 10.23
C GLN A 332 8.83 -21.57 9.19
N LEU A 333 7.48 -21.69 9.16
CA LEU A 333 6.79 -22.50 8.16
C LEU A 333 6.77 -21.85 6.77
N TRP A 334 6.72 -20.53 6.72
CA TRP A 334 6.56 -19.79 5.47
C TRP A 334 7.88 -19.60 4.72
N ILE A 335 8.92 -19.10 5.40
CA ILE A 335 10.24 -18.81 4.78
C ILE A 335 11.25 -19.92 5.07
N GLY A 336 11.21 -20.53 6.25
CA GLY A 336 12.21 -21.48 6.71
C GLY A 336 13.31 -20.79 7.51
N ASP A 337 14.58 -20.98 7.08
CA ASP A 337 15.74 -20.43 7.78
C ASP A 337 15.71 -18.89 7.89
N ASN A 338 16.47 -18.33 8.85
CA ASN A 338 16.55 -16.89 9.13
C ASN A 338 15.23 -16.24 9.60
N TYR A 339 14.21 -17.02 9.93
CA TYR A 339 12.88 -16.52 10.35
C TYR A 339 12.91 -15.66 11.61
N GLU A 340 13.85 -15.87 12.53
CA GLU A 340 13.93 -15.09 13.78
C GLU A 340 14.24 -13.62 13.52
N TYR A 341 15.22 -13.35 12.65
CA TYR A 341 15.59 -11.98 12.32
C TYR A 341 14.43 -11.27 11.61
N ILE A 342 13.79 -11.95 10.64
CA ILE A 342 12.63 -11.41 9.91
C ILE A 342 11.44 -11.20 10.87
N TYR A 343 11.27 -12.08 11.87
CA TYR A 343 10.21 -11.92 12.88
C TYR A 343 10.37 -10.62 13.65
N PHE A 344 11.57 -10.32 14.16
CA PHE A 344 11.81 -9.09 14.89
C PHE A 344 11.74 -7.84 13.98
N LEU A 345 12.22 -7.91 12.74
CA LEU A 345 12.00 -6.85 11.75
C LEU A 345 10.51 -6.58 11.53
N GLY A 346 9.73 -7.64 11.32
CA GLY A 346 8.27 -7.54 11.16
C GLY A 346 7.58 -7.02 12.42
N LEU A 347 8.05 -7.39 13.62
CA LEU A 347 7.52 -6.92 14.88
C LEU A 347 7.67 -5.39 15.02
N ILE A 348 8.83 -4.86 14.66
CA ILE A 348 9.10 -3.41 14.67
C ILE A 348 8.28 -2.72 13.58
N ALA A 349 8.33 -3.22 12.33
CA ALA A 349 7.64 -2.63 11.19
C ALA A 349 6.13 -2.55 11.39
N LEU A 350 5.49 -3.67 11.71
CA LEU A 350 4.05 -3.72 11.96
C LEU A 350 3.65 -2.92 13.19
N GLY A 351 4.51 -2.85 14.23
CA GLY A 351 4.30 -1.98 15.37
C GLY A 351 4.20 -0.50 14.97
N GLY A 352 5.10 -0.06 14.08
CA GLY A 352 5.04 1.28 13.48
C GLY A 352 3.78 1.51 12.63
N ASP A 353 3.42 0.53 11.82
CA ASP A 353 2.21 0.60 10.99
C ASP A 353 0.93 0.73 11.82
N ILE A 354 0.85 0.07 12.98
CA ILE A 354 -0.29 0.22 13.89
C ILE A 354 -0.36 1.63 14.46
N MET A 355 0.78 2.20 14.79
CA MET A 355 0.82 3.58 15.20
C MET A 355 0.26 4.47 14.09
N GLN A 356 0.61 4.22 12.83
CA GLN A 356 0.11 4.98 11.68
C GLN A 356 -1.38 4.71 11.38
N ILE A 357 -1.87 3.49 11.56
CA ILE A 357 -3.27 3.12 11.25
C ILE A 357 -4.28 3.96 12.02
N SER A 358 -3.94 4.31 13.26
CA SER A 358 -4.76 5.16 14.13
C SER A 358 -4.94 6.58 13.60
N ASN A 359 -4.05 7.03 12.71
CA ASN A 359 -4.04 8.39 12.19
C ASN A 359 -4.50 8.51 10.74
N ARG A 360 -4.57 7.41 10.00
CA ARG A 360 -5.06 7.44 8.62
C ARG A 360 -6.42 8.16 8.47
N PRO A 361 -7.40 8.02 9.39
CA PRO A 361 -8.62 8.83 9.33
C PRO A 361 -8.36 10.33 9.40
N LEU A 362 -7.32 10.77 10.12
CA LEU A 362 -7.00 12.19 10.28
C LEU A 362 -6.33 12.78 9.03
N PHE A 363 -5.64 11.98 8.20
CA PHE A 363 -5.15 12.43 6.89
C PHE A 363 -6.30 12.91 6.00
N TYR A 364 -7.48 12.30 6.11
CA TYR A 364 -8.62 12.70 5.32
C TYR A 364 -9.14 14.10 5.68
N VAL A 365 -8.89 14.59 6.90
CA VAL A 365 -9.24 15.96 7.31
C VAL A 365 -8.54 17.00 6.43
N PHE A 366 -7.30 16.75 5.99
CA PHE A 366 -6.60 17.67 5.10
C PHE A 366 -7.24 17.73 3.70
N THR A 367 -7.81 16.61 3.24
CA THR A 367 -8.59 16.56 2.00
C THR A 367 -9.90 17.30 2.15
N LEU A 368 -10.64 17.06 3.24
CA LEU A 368 -11.90 17.75 3.55
C LEU A 368 -11.72 19.27 3.63
N THR A 369 -10.67 19.73 4.30
CA THR A 369 -10.39 21.14 4.52
C THR A 369 -9.58 21.81 3.39
N ASN A 370 -9.21 21.06 2.34
CA ASN A 370 -8.38 21.50 1.24
C ASN A 370 -7.02 22.08 1.69
N LYS A 371 -6.42 21.48 2.72
CA LYS A 371 -5.12 21.90 3.32
C LYS A 371 -3.99 20.94 3.01
N LEU A 372 -3.94 20.38 1.79
CA LEU A 372 -2.96 19.39 1.35
C LEU A 372 -1.51 19.88 1.43
N LYS A 373 -1.26 21.18 1.23
CA LYS A 373 0.08 21.78 1.34
C LYS A 373 0.77 21.46 2.67
N ILE A 374 0.05 21.57 3.76
CA ILE A 374 0.63 21.36 5.10
C ILE A 374 0.91 19.88 5.33
N ASN A 375 0.01 18.99 4.88
CA ASN A 375 0.28 17.57 4.91
C ASN A 375 1.56 17.22 4.15
N CYS A 376 1.75 17.81 2.97
CA CYS A 376 2.96 17.65 2.17
C CYS A 376 4.23 18.06 2.94
N TRP A 377 4.23 19.24 3.59
CA TRP A 377 5.37 19.66 4.40
C TRP A 377 5.65 18.77 5.60
N ILE A 378 4.60 18.28 6.28
CA ILE A 378 4.77 17.32 7.38
C ILE A 378 5.42 16.04 6.85
N THR A 379 4.94 15.49 5.74
CA THR A 379 5.47 14.25 5.15
C THR A 379 6.93 14.42 4.68
N LEU A 380 7.27 15.58 4.09
CA LEU A 380 8.64 15.89 3.66
C LEU A 380 9.59 16.01 4.86
N LEU A 381 9.22 16.79 5.87
CA LEU A 381 10.07 17.01 7.03
C LEU A 381 10.28 15.72 7.84
N THR A 382 9.23 14.95 8.05
CA THR A 382 9.36 13.66 8.75
C THR A 382 10.12 12.63 7.92
N GLY A 383 10.02 12.68 6.58
CA GLY A 383 10.83 11.86 5.70
C GLY A 383 12.31 12.22 5.73
N LEU A 384 12.66 13.49 5.73
CA LEU A 384 14.04 13.95 5.90
C LEU A 384 14.60 13.55 7.27
N LEU A 385 13.81 13.70 8.33
CA LEU A 385 14.20 13.26 9.67
C LEU A 385 14.41 11.74 9.72
N ASN A 386 13.52 10.95 9.11
CA ASN A 386 13.67 9.51 9.03
C ASN A 386 14.98 9.12 8.34
N PHE A 387 15.21 9.66 7.14
CA PHE A 387 16.43 9.36 6.38
C PHE A 387 17.69 9.75 7.14
N SER A 388 17.73 10.96 7.71
CA SER A 388 18.88 11.42 8.48
C SER A 388 19.11 10.58 9.73
N PHE A 389 18.05 10.25 10.47
CA PHE A 389 18.13 9.44 11.67
C PHE A 389 18.57 8.02 11.38
N MET A 390 18.01 7.39 10.32
CA MET A 390 18.42 6.08 9.85
C MET A 390 19.92 6.08 9.48
N PHE A 391 20.37 7.06 8.71
CA PHE A 391 21.77 7.15 8.25
C PHE A 391 22.74 7.31 9.43
N VAL A 392 22.43 8.22 10.37
CA VAL A 392 23.25 8.43 11.57
C VAL A 392 23.32 7.17 12.44
N LEU A 393 22.17 6.54 12.71
CA LEU A 393 22.14 5.33 13.53
C LEU A 393 22.89 4.16 12.90
N LEU A 394 22.86 4.01 11.57
CA LEU A 394 23.62 2.96 10.89
C LEU A 394 25.13 3.16 11.00
N ILE A 395 25.61 4.41 11.15
CA ILE A 395 27.02 4.70 11.36
C ILE A 395 27.47 4.45 12.80
N ILE A 396 26.61 4.79 13.79
CA ILE A 396 27.01 4.77 15.21
C ILE A 396 26.60 3.47 15.94
N THR A 397 25.76 2.62 15.32
CA THR A 397 25.30 1.36 15.95
C THR A 397 25.47 0.19 15.01
N GLU A 398 25.60 -1.01 15.59
CA GLU A 398 25.67 -2.29 14.87
C GLU A 398 24.31 -3.01 14.79
N TRP A 399 23.19 -2.29 14.95
CA TRP A 399 21.85 -2.89 15.00
C TRP A 399 21.34 -3.32 13.61
N GLY A 400 22.06 -3.06 12.55
CA GLY A 400 21.76 -3.56 11.20
C GLY A 400 20.38 -3.16 10.70
N GLY A 401 19.63 -4.10 10.13
CA GLY A 401 18.31 -3.86 9.56
C GLY A 401 17.25 -3.37 10.56
N TYR A 402 17.45 -3.58 11.88
CA TYR A 402 16.55 -3.04 12.89
C TYR A 402 16.55 -1.52 12.92
N VAL A 403 17.69 -0.88 12.63
CA VAL A 403 17.79 0.58 12.48
C VAL A 403 16.91 1.07 11.35
N VAL A 404 16.97 0.38 10.20
CA VAL A 404 16.21 0.77 8.99
C VAL A 404 14.71 0.80 9.27
N VAL A 405 14.21 -0.23 9.94
CA VAL A 405 12.78 -0.32 10.26
C VAL A 405 12.42 0.55 11.47
N GLY A 406 13.29 0.61 12.48
CA GLY A 406 13.07 1.35 13.71
C GLY A 406 13.03 2.87 13.50
N SER A 407 13.88 3.41 12.63
CA SER A 407 13.87 4.85 12.28
C SER A 407 12.52 5.27 11.67
N THR A 408 11.94 4.43 10.82
CA THR A 408 10.61 4.66 10.23
C THR A 408 9.52 4.72 11.31
N VAL A 409 9.60 3.89 12.37
CA VAL A 409 8.66 3.95 13.50
C VAL A 409 8.74 5.29 14.21
N VAL A 410 9.96 5.79 14.47
CA VAL A 410 10.15 7.11 15.11
C VAL A 410 9.55 8.22 14.25
N ALA A 411 9.80 8.20 12.94
CA ALA A 411 9.22 9.15 12.01
C ALA A 411 7.69 9.09 12.00
N TYR A 412 7.10 7.91 12.06
CA TYR A 412 5.65 7.74 12.15
C TYR A 412 5.07 8.34 13.44
N VAL A 413 5.70 8.13 14.59
CA VAL A 413 5.26 8.74 15.85
C VAL A 413 5.25 10.27 15.73
N LEU A 414 6.30 10.88 15.18
CA LEU A 414 6.35 12.33 14.96
C LEU A 414 5.27 12.81 13.99
N THR A 415 5.11 12.13 12.85
CA THR A 415 4.08 12.43 11.85
C THR A 415 2.69 12.46 12.48
N ILE A 416 2.39 11.50 13.31
CA ILE A 416 1.13 11.32 14.01
C ILE A 416 0.76 12.50 14.89
N TRP A 417 1.68 12.92 15.73
CA TRP A 417 1.45 14.05 16.61
C TRP A 417 1.22 15.34 15.81
N CYS A 418 2.02 15.57 14.76
CA CYS A 418 1.85 16.71 13.87
C CYS A 418 0.46 16.71 13.20
N ILE A 419 0.04 15.57 12.66
CA ILE A 419 -1.25 15.43 11.98
C ILE A 419 -2.41 15.61 12.93
N SER A 420 -2.35 15.00 14.12
CA SER A 420 -3.40 15.14 15.13
C SER A 420 -3.56 16.59 15.60
N LEU A 421 -2.47 17.32 15.81
CA LEU A 421 -2.49 18.73 16.18
C LEU A 421 -3.07 19.60 15.06
N GLN A 422 -2.70 19.37 13.81
CA GLN A 422 -3.22 20.10 12.67
C GLN A 422 -4.71 19.78 12.41
N ALA A 423 -5.12 18.53 12.53
CA ALA A 423 -6.53 18.14 12.43
C ALA A 423 -7.39 18.89 13.46
N LYS A 424 -6.94 18.96 14.73
CA LYS A 424 -7.58 19.79 15.76
C LYS A 424 -7.73 21.24 15.30
N ARG A 425 -6.65 21.83 14.75
CA ARG A 425 -6.60 23.25 14.32
C ARG A 425 -7.57 23.51 13.17
N TYR A 426 -7.59 22.62 12.16
CA TYR A 426 -8.46 22.82 10.99
C TYR A 426 -9.92 22.58 11.26
N LEU A 427 -10.24 21.70 12.17
CA LEU A 427 -11.60 21.48 12.65
C LEU A 427 -12.00 22.50 13.74
N LYS A 428 -11.13 23.46 14.08
CA LYS A 428 -11.35 24.53 15.09
C LYS A 428 -11.78 23.98 16.46
N LEU A 429 -11.22 22.85 16.88
CA LEU A 429 -11.62 22.20 18.13
C LEU A 429 -10.91 22.83 19.34
N ARG A 430 -11.66 23.04 20.42
CA ARG A 430 -11.12 23.56 21.69
C ARG A 430 -10.18 22.54 22.36
N ARG A 431 -10.55 21.25 22.37
CA ARG A 431 -9.75 20.14 22.88
C ARG A 431 -9.47 19.15 21.75
N ASN A 432 -8.37 18.38 21.85
CA ASN A 432 -8.07 17.35 20.88
C ASN A 432 -8.66 15.99 21.34
N PRO A 433 -9.78 15.53 20.75
CA PRO A 433 -10.40 14.28 21.15
C PRO A 433 -9.63 13.06 20.63
N PHE A 434 -8.77 13.22 19.63
CA PHE A 434 -8.10 12.13 18.92
C PHE A 434 -6.95 11.54 19.72
N ASN A 435 -6.17 12.38 20.41
CA ASN A 435 -4.97 11.97 21.15
C ASN A 435 -5.24 10.86 22.18
N TYR A 436 -6.38 10.93 22.86
CA TYR A 436 -6.78 9.93 23.84
C TYR A 436 -6.87 8.51 23.23
N PHE A 437 -7.47 8.38 22.04
CA PHE A 437 -7.63 7.09 21.38
C PHE A 437 -6.34 6.63 20.69
N ILE A 438 -5.52 7.56 20.21
CA ILE A 438 -4.19 7.28 19.68
C ILE A 438 -3.30 6.69 20.78
N ILE A 439 -3.27 7.33 21.94
CA ILE A 439 -2.49 6.85 23.11
C ILE A 439 -3.00 5.47 23.58
N LYS A 440 -4.32 5.26 23.60
CA LYS A 440 -4.89 3.95 23.92
C LYS A 440 -4.40 2.85 22.99
N ASN A 441 -4.38 3.11 21.67
CA ASN A 441 -3.88 2.15 20.69
C ASN A 441 -2.39 1.84 20.91
N TYR A 442 -1.58 2.83 21.30
CA TYR A 442 -0.16 2.63 21.64
C TYR A 442 0.00 1.76 22.91
N ILE A 443 -0.77 2.06 23.95
CA ILE A 443 -0.75 1.26 25.19
C ILE A 443 -1.12 -0.19 24.88
N VAL A 444 -2.17 -0.42 24.09
CA VAL A 444 -2.57 -1.77 23.67
C VAL A 444 -1.44 -2.46 22.92
N THR A 445 -0.79 -1.76 21.99
CA THR A 445 0.34 -2.32 21.22
C THR A 445 1.48 -2.75 22.15
N LEU A 446 1.85 -1.92 23.13
CA LEU A 446 2.88 -2.26 24.11
C LEU A 446 2.48 -3.46 25.01
N ILE A 447 1.23 -3.51 25.45
CA ILE A 447 0.70 -4.66 26.22
C ILE A 447 0.76 -5.93 25.38
N LEU A 448 0.35 -5.88 24.10
CA LEU A 448 0.37 -7.03 23.21
C LEU A 448 1.80 -7.53 22.94
N ILE A 449 2.78 -6.64 22.83
CA ILE A 449 4.20 -7.01 22.73
C ILE A 449 4.62 -7.76 24.01
N GLY A 450 4.37 -7.17 25.19
CA GLY A 450 4.76 -7.78 26.47
C GLY A 450 4.12 -9.16 26.69
N VAL A 451 2.80 -9.25 26.52
CA VAL A 451 2.06 -10.51 26.64
C VAL A 451 2.50 -11.52 25.58
N GLY A 452 2.62 -11.07 24.33
CA GLY A 452 2.96 -11.96 23.24
C GLY A 452 4.36 -12.54 23.35
N LEU A 453 5.37 -11.75 23.73
CA LEU A 453 6.74 -12.25 23.93
C LEU A 453 6.83 -13.27 25.07
N LEU A 454 6.02 -13.12 26.11
CA LEU A 454 5.95 -14.08 27.22
C LEU A 454 5.34 -15.42 26.77
N PHE A 455 4.26 -15.38 26.00
CA PHE A 455 3.50 -16.57 25.62
C PHE A 455 3.93 -17.20 24.30
N SER A 456 4.65 -16.49 23.42
CA SER A 456 5.13 -17.01 22.12
C SER A 456 5.99 -18.27 22.24
N LYS A 457 6.71 -18.44 23.36
CA LYS A 457 7.53 -19.62 23.66
C LYS A 457 6.71 -20.87 24.00
N CYS A 458 5.47 -20.69 24.47
CA CYS A 458 4.58 -21.79 24.86
C CYS A 458 3.81 -22.39 23.68
N ILE A 459 3.83 -21.73 22.51
CA ILE A 459 3.08 -22.14 21.33
C ILE A 459 3.95 -23.05 20.47
N ILE A 460 3.61 -24.33 20.42
CA ILE A 460 4.28 -25.32 19.56
C ILE A 460 3.38 -25.61 18.38
N VAL A 461 3.83 -25.27 17.16
CA VAL A 461 3.12 -25.48 15.91
C VAL A 461 3.85 -26.56 15.10
N LYS A 462 3.11 -27.61 14.71
CA LYS A 462 3.67 -28.74 13.93
C LYS A 462 3.35 -28.69 12.43
N GLY A 463 2.62 -27.65 11.97
CA GLY A 463 2.26 -27.50 10.55
C GLY A 463 1.19 -26.44 10.32
N TRP A 464 0.80 -26.22 9.07
CA TRP A 464 -0.10 -25.16 8.66
C TRP A 464 -1.49 -25.21 9.32
N ILE A 465 -2.06 -26.43 9.54
CA ILE A 465 -3.38 -26.57 10.17
C ILE A 465 -3.33 -26.09 11.62
N SER A 466 -2.33 -26.55 12.39
CA SER A 466 -2.16 -26.12 13.77
C SER A 466 -1.84 -24.62 13.85
N LEU A 467 -1.08 -24.06 12.89
CA LEU A 467 -0.82 -22.63 12.82
C LEU A 467 -2.12 -21.83 12.64
N ILE A 468 -2.99 -22.23 11.71
CA ILE A 468 -4.27 -21.56 11.47
C ILE A 468 -5.15 -21.60 12.73
N LEU A 469 -5.22 -22.72 13.40
CA LEU A 469 -5.98 -22.85 14.67
C LEU A 469 -5.43 -21.89 15.75
N PHE A 470 -4.11 -21.87 15.96
CA PHE A 470 -3.48 -20.95 16.91
C PHE A 470 -3.62 -19.50 16.49
N ALA A 471 -3.57 -19.18 15.19
CA ALA A 471 -3.78 -17.83 14.68
C ALA A 471 -5.22 -17.35 14.94
N VAL A 472 -6.23 -18.21 14.79
CA VAL A 472 -7.62 -17.88 15.11
C VAL A 472 -7.79 -17.69 16.62
N LEU A 473 -7.23 -18.58 17.44
CA LEU A 473 -7.31 -18.47 18.89
C LEU A 473 -6.60 -17.20 19.39
N SER A 474 -5.39 -16.94 18.90
CA SER A 474 -4.66 -15.72 19.24
C SER A 474 -5.43 -14.47 18.80
N GLY A 475 -6.06 -14.50 17.62
CA GLY A 475 -6.93 -13.43 17.14
C GLY A 475 -8.10 -13.18 18.07
N ILE A 476 -8.78 -14.20 18.56
CA ILE A 476 -9.89 -14.07 19.52
C ILE A 476 -9.40 -13.47 20.85
N VAL A 477 -8.28 -13.96 21.38
CA VAL A 477 -7.71 -13.45 22.63
C VAL A 477 -7.30 -11.99 22.50
N THR A 478 -6.52 -11.66 21.47
CA THR A 478 -6.05 -10.28 21.24
C THR A 478 -7.20 -9.33 20.93
N PHE A 479 -8.20 -9.75 20.15
CA PHE A 479 -9.43 -8.98 19.91
C PHE A 479 -10.18 -8.69 21.21
N SER A 480 -10.30 -9.66 22.09
CA SER A 480 -10.94 -9.47 23.40
C SER A 480 -10.20 -8.46 24.28
N ILE A 481 -8.87 -8.53 24.32
CA ILE A 481 -8.03 -7.53 25.01
C ILE A 481 -8.25 -6.13 24.41
N CYS A 482 -8.22 -6.03 23.08
CA CYS A 482 -8.43 -4.77 22.38
C CYS A 482 -9.82 -4.16 22.65
N ILE A 483 -10.88 -4.97 22.66
CA ILE A 483 -12.25 -4.52 23.01
C ILE A 483 -12.28 -3.92 24.42
N ILE A 484 -11.65 -4.60 25.39
CA ILE A 484 -11.67 -4.16 26.79
C ILE A 484 -10.97 -2.80 26.95
N ILE A 485 -9.88 -2.57 26.22
CA ILE A 485 -9.06 -1.36 26.41
C ILE A 485 -9.54 -0.21 25.50
N ILE A 486 -9.82 -0.47 24.24
CA ILE A 486 -10.12 0.57 23.24
C ILE A 486 -11.55 1.06 23.37
N LEU A 487 -12.54 0.15 23.56
CA LEU A 487 -13.95 0.51 23.60
C LEU A 487 -14.42 0.90 25.00
N ASN A 488 -15.34 1.87 25.06
CA ASN A 488 -16.02 2.24 26.30
C ASN A 488 -17.10 1.21 26.67
N LYS A 489 -17.54 1.22 27.94
CA LYS A 489 -18.51 0.25 28.47
C LYS A 489 -19.81 0.19 27.63
N ASN A 490 -20.33 1.34 27.21
CA ASN A 490 -21.55 1.41 26.38
C ASN A 490 -21.32 0.79 24.98
N GLU A 491 -20.17 1.09 24.35
CA GLU A 491 -19.84 0.55 23.03
C GLU A 491 -19.65 -0.97 23.09
N ARG A 492 -19.04 -1.49 24.15
CA ARG A 492 -18.92 -2.93 24.40
C ARG A 492 -20.30 -3.60 24.49
N ASN A 493 -21.21 -3.02 25.29
CA ASN A 493 -22.57 -3.55 25.43
C ASN A 493 -23.32 -3.58 24.11
N ILE A 494 -23.24 -2.51 23.30
CA ILE A 494 -23.84 -2.46 21.96
C ILE A 494 -23.27 -3.54 21.05
N LEU A 495 -21.96 -3.75 21.06
CA LEU A 495 -21.28 -4.75 20.26
C LEU A 495 -21.72 -6.17 20.67
N PHE A 496 -21.71 -6.48 21.95
CA PHE A 496 -22.17 -7.78 22.48
C PHE A 496 -23.66 -8.04 22.17
N THR A 497 -24.52 -7.05 22.33
CA THR A 497 -25.95 -7.19 22.01
C THR A 497 -26.16 -7.48 20.51
N ARG A 498 -25.43 -6.80 19.63
CA ARG A 498 -25.49 -7.05 18.18
C ARG A 498 -24.99 -8.44 17.79
N ILE A 499 -23.91 -8.91 18.39
CA ILE A 499 -23.39 -10.27 18.15
C ILE A 499 -24.40 -11.31 18.63
N LEU A 500 -24.94 -11.16 19.84
CA LEU A 500 -25.95 -12.08 20.39
C LEU A 500 -27.25 -12.12 19.55
N THR A 501 -27.70 -10.96 19.08
CA THR A 501 -28.91 -10.89 18.20
C THR A 501 -28.67 -11.57 16.85
N LYS A 502 -27.47 -11.42 16.30
CA LYS A 502 -27.11 -12.08 15.03
C LYS A 502 -26.95 -13.59 15.19
N LEU A 503 -26.37 -14.06 16.29
CA LEU A 503 -26.26 -15.48 16.60
C LEU A 503 -27.64 -16.12 16.87
N ARG A 504 -28.55 -15.40 17.53
CA ARG A 504 -29.94 -15.86 17.73
C ARG A 504 -30.70 -15.97 16.41
N LYS A 505 -30.54 -15.01 15.48
CA LYS A 505 -31.13 -15.08 14.15
C LYS A 505 -30.59 -16.24 13.32
N MET A 506 -29.29 -16.56 13.42
CA MET A 506 -28.69 -17.70 12.73
C MET A 506 -29.17 -19.05 13.30
N LYS A 507 -29.45 -19.13 14.61
CA LYS A 507 -30.03 -20.34 15.24
C LYS A 507 -31.52 -20.50 14.96
N GLY A 508 -32.26 -19.42 14.69
CA GLY A 508 -33.70 -19.48 14.35
C GLY A 508 -33.99 -19.86 12.89
N THR A 509 -32.99 -19.76 11.99
CA THR A 509 -33.13 -20.18 10.56
C THR A 509 -32.70 -21.63 10.30
N THR A 510 -32.32 -22.40 11.31
CA THR A 510 -32.00 -23.82 11.22
C THR A 510 -33.11 -24.75 11.71
N ASN A 511 -34.26 -24.18 12.09
CA ASN A 511 -35.42 -24.94 12.61
C ASN A 511 -36.72 -24.73 11.79
N ASP A 512 -36.61 -24.30 10.51
CA ASP A 512 -37.68 -24.27 9.52
C ASP A 512 -37.31 -25.16 8.33
#